data_929f4adf6008f28b1ee570942d2edf4d
#
_entry.id   929f4adf6008f28b1ee570942d2edf4d
#
_cell.length_a   1.000
_cell.length_b   1.000
_cell.length_c   1.000
_cell.angle_alpha   90.00
_cell.angle_beta   90.00
_cell.angle_gamma   90.00
#
_symmetry.space_group_name_H-M   'P 1'
#
loop_
_entity.id
_entity.type
_entity.pdbx_description
1 polymer ?
#
loop_
_entity_poly.entity_id
_entity_poly.type
_entity_poly.pdbx_seq_one_letter_code
_entity_poly.pdbx_strand_id
1 'polypeptide(L)'
;KIIGNISNAFKFYLTRFKNVEVHNNVKFPEKLCKNAICGISNLNVVTGVQNKIMEYMRIGLPTIVSEKCFNSLNFTKNKDLLVYKSDDEFIRQIIKLKTEKIFAKKISDNCYKKVRKQYTWEKSLKKYNNLI
;
A
#
# COMPACT_ATOMS: atom_id res chain seq x y z
N LYS A 1 -11.39 4.41 -3.35
CA LYS A 1 -11.37 5.24 -2.14
C LYS A 1 -10.04 5.96 -2.03
N ILE A 2 -10.07 7.24 -1.72
CA ILE A 2 -8.89 8.05 -1.41
C ILE A 2 -8.99 8.44 0.06
N ILE A 3 -7.97 8.08 0.85
CA ILE A 3 -7.96 8.27 2.30
C ILE A 3 -6.75 9.10 2.69
N GLY A 4 -6.95 10.20 3.40
CA GLY A 4 -5.84 11.02 3.86
C GLY A 4 -6.25 12.44 4.25
N ASN A 5 -5.27 13.26 4.57
CA ASN A 5 -5.49 14.69 4.77
C ASN A 5 -5.43 15.40 3.42
N ILE A 6 -6.58 15.77 2.90
CA ILE A 6 -6.76 16.30 1.53
C ILE A 6 -7.34 17.69 1.64
N SER A 7 -6.76 18.66 0.90
CA SER A 7 -7.30 20.03 0.85
C SER A 7 -8.73 20.07 0.29
N ASN A 8 -9.52 21.03 0.74
CA ASN A 8 -10.91 21.16 0.28
C ASN A 8 -11.01 21.35 -1.24
N ALA A 9 -10.10 22.10 -1.85
CA ALA A 9 -10.05 22.30 -3.29
C ALA A 9 -9.80 20.98 -4.04
N PHE A 10 -8.84 20.17 -3.56
CA PHE A 10 -8.54 18.89 -4.18
C PHE A 10 -9.64 17.86 -3.93
N LYS A 11 -10.27 17.88 -2.75
CA LYS A 11 -11.45 17.07 -2.46
C LYS A 11 -12.59 17.41 -3.44
N PHE A 12 -12.88 18.71 -3.63
CA PHE A 12 -13.89 19.16 -4.59
C PHE A 12 -13.59 18.68 -6.01
N TYR A 13 -12.34 18.78 -6.46
CA TYR A 13 -11.91 18.25 -7.76
C TYR A 13 -12.15 16.72 -7.88
N LEU A 14 -11.79 15.95 -6.88
CA LEU A 14 -11.92 14.49 -6.88
C LEU A 14 -13.36 14.01 -6.85
N THR A 15 -14.26 14.70 -6.17
CA THR A 15 -15.69 14.36 -6.10
C THR A 15 -16.44 14.53 -7.42
N ARG A 16 -15.83 15.15 -8.42
CA ARG A 16 -16.36 15.24 -9.79
C ARG A 16 -16.32 13.90 -10.52
N PHE A 17 -15.49 12.95 -10.06
CA PHE A 17 -15.39 11.62 -10.63
C PHE A 17 -16.38 10.67 -9.95
N LYS A 18 -17.34 10.16 -10.69
CA LYS A 18 -18.48 9.35 -10.20
C LYS A 18 -18.09 8.16 -9.32
N ASN A 19 -16.91 7.58 -9.55
CA ASN A 19 -16.44 6.36 -8.86
C ASN A 19 -15.35 6.65 -7.81
N VAL A 20 -15.17 7.91 -7.40
CA VAL A 20 -14.17 8.33 -6.43
C VAL A 20 -14.84 8.69 -5.10
N GLU A 21 -14.48 8.00 -4.05
CA GLU A 21 -14.86 8.31 -2.68
C GLU A 21 -13.66 8.92 -1.95
N VAL A 22 -13.85 10.07 -1.31
CA VAL A 22 -12.81 10.80 -0.57
C VAL A 22 -13.13 10.81 0.92
N HIS A 23 -12.21 10.30 1.72
CA HIS A 23 -12.32 10.20 3.17
C HIS A 23 -11.19 11.00 3.83
N ASN A 24 -11.53 12.16 4.42
CA ASN A 24 -10.60 13.02 5.14
C ASN A 24 -10.55 12.64 6.65
N ASN A 25 -9.35 12.80 7.24
CA ASN A 25 -9.15 12.71 8.69
C ASN A 25 -9.71 11.44 9.34
N VAL A 26 -9.54 10.31 8.68
CA VAL A 26 -10.06 9.03 9.15
C VAL A 26 -9.17 8.49 10.27
N LYS A 27 -9.76 8.27 11.44
CA LYS A 27 -9.04 7.74 12.62
C LYS A 27 -8.63 6.26 12.45
N PHE A 28 -9.46 5.47 11.76
CA PHE A 28 -9.23 4.03 11.54
C PHE A 28 -9.38 3.68 10.06
N PRO A 29 -8.38 3.99 9.22
CA PRO A 29 -8.45 3.77 7.77
C PRO A 29 -8.60 2.30 7.38
N GLU A 30 -8.14 1.38 8.23
CA GLU A 30 -8.26 -0.06 8.01
C GLU A 30 -9.71 -0.54 7.87
N LYS A 31 -10.66 0.13 8.54
CA LYS A 31 -12.09 -0.17 8.40
C LYS A 31 -12.61 0.10 7.00
N LEU A 32 -12.08 1.12 6.33
CA LEU A 32 -12.43 1.47 4.95
C LEU A 32 -11.77 0.57 3.91
N CYS A 33 -10.72 -0.15 4.31
CA CYS A 33 -10.02 -1.11 3.46
C CYS A 33 -10.68 -2.48 3.41
N LYS A 34 -11.69 -2.73 4.27
CA LYS A 34 -12.47 -3.98 4.24
C LYS A 34 -13.09 -4.14 2.85
N ASN A 35 -12.89 -5.30 2.24
CA ASN A 35 -13.32 -5.63 0.87
C ASN A 35 -12.59 -4.86 -0.25
N ALA A 36 -11.51 -4.12 0.03
CA ALA A 36 -10.69 -3.55 -1.02
C ALA A 36 -9.91 -4.66 -1.77
N ILE A 37 -9.72 -4.47 -3.08
CA ILE A 37 -8.94 -5.40 -3.91
C ILE A 37 -7.46 -5.27 -3.58
N CYS A 38 -6.97 -4.04 -3.44
CA CYS A 38 -5.58 -3.74 -3.13
C CYS A 38 -5.42 -2.35 -2.51
N GLY A 39 -4.29 -2.13 -1.85
CA GLY A 39 -3.76 -0.83 -1.51
C GLY A 39 -2.84 -0.32 -2.60
N ILE A 40 -2.84 1.00 -2.86
CA ILE A 40 -2.06 1.61 -3.92
C ILE A 40 -1.17 2.69 -3.34
N SER A 41 0.11 2.70 -3.74
CA SER A 41 1.02 3.82 -3.50
C SER A 41 1.68 4.24 -4.81
N ASN A 42 1.32 5.44 -5.26
CA ASN A 42 1.85 6.08 -6.46
C ASN A 42 2.51 7.42 -6.08
N LEU A 43 3.75 7.38 -5.63
CA LEU A 43 4.50 8.58 -5.30
C LEU A 43 5.61 8.80 -6.32
N ASN A 44 5.76 10.05 -6.75
CA ASN A 44 6.84 10.47 -7.65
C ASN A 44 8.14 10.76 -6.92
N VAL A 45 8.04 11.17 -5.65
CA VAL A 45 9.19 11.41 -4.76
C VAL A 45 8.98 10.56 -3.51
N VAL A 46 9.97 9.76 -3.18
CA VAL A 46 9.93 8.86 -2.02
C VAL A 46 11.05 9.22 -1.08
N THR A 47 10.70 9.67 0.12
CA THR A 47 11.62 9.93 1.22
C THR A 47 11.31 8.96 2.36
N GLY A 48 12.26 8.07 2.66
CA GLY A 48 12.15 7.11 3.76
C GLY A 48 11.11 6.00 3.57
N VAL A 49 10.77 5.33 4.67
CA VAL A 49 9.83 4.20 4.69
C VAL A 49 8.40 4.69 4.52
N GLN A 50 7.69 4.11 3.56
CA GLN A 50 6.31 4.47 3.26
C GLN A 50 5.34 3.79 4.24
N ASN A 51 4.94 4.47 5.31
CA ASN A 51 4.06 3.93 6.34
C ASN A 51 2.75 3.36 5.77
N LYS A 52 2.15 4.01 4.77
CA LYS A 52 0.92 3.52 4.11
C LYS A 52 1.08 2.13 3.51
N ILE A 53 2.23 1.85 2.90
CA ILE A 53 2.52 0.53 2.33
C ILE A 53 2.56 -0.52 3.45
N MET A 54 3.23 -0.20 4.57
CA MET A 54 3.29 -1.08 5.72
C MET A 54 1.91 -1.31 6.35
N GLU A 55 1.08 -0.28 6.41
CA GLU A 55 -0.30 -0.36 6.90
C GLU A 55 -1.15 -1.29 6.05
N TYR A 56 -1.11 -1.15 4.71
CA TYR A 56 -1.82 -2.07 3.80
C TYR A 56 -1.37 -3.52 4.00
N MET A 57 -0.06 -3.74 4.05
CA MET A 57 0.50 -5.07 4.22
C MET A 57 0.16 -5.67 5.59
N ARG A 58 0.14 -4.85 6.65
CA ARG A 58 -0.19 -5.28 8.02
C ARG A 58 -1.62 -5.78 8.16
N ILE A 59 -2.55 -5.25 7.38
CA ILE A 59 -3.94 -5.72 7.34
C ILE A 59 -4.17 -6.81 6.29
N GLY A 60 -3.09 -7.31 5.65
CA GLY A 60 -3.17 -8.35 4.64
C GLY A 60 -3.76 -7.89 3.31
N LEU A 61 -3.71 -6.60 3.00
CA LEU A 61 -4.20 -6.07 1.72
C LEU A 61 -3.11 -6.20 0.66
N PRO A 62 -3.34 -6.90 -0.47
CA PRO A 62 -2.41 -6.90 -1.59
C PRO A 62 -2.03 -5.48 -1.97
N THR A 63 -0.76 -5.20 -2.19
CA THR A 63 -0.27 -3.83 -2.40
C THR A 63 0.36 -3.69 -3.76
N ILE A 64 -0.02 -2.63 -4.48
CA ILE A 64 0.56 -2.24 -5.78
C ILE A 64 1.28 -0.92 -5.59
N VAL A 65 2.53 -0.84 -6.03
CA VAL A 65 3.36 0.37 -5.90
C VAL A 65 3.99 0.75 -7.23
N SER A 66 4.25 2.05 -7.44
CA SER A 66 5.07 2.50 -8.55
C SER A 66 6.51 2.01 -8.39
N GLU A 67 7.26 1.88 -9.48
CA GLU A 67 8.66 1.48 -9.43
C GLU A 67 9.50 2.42 -8.55
N LYS A 68 9.21 3.71 -8.58
CA LYS A 68 9.88 4.70 -7.71
C LYS A 68 9.65 4.42 -6.22
N CYS A 69 8.42 4.02 -5.84
CA CYS A 69 8.13 3.61 -4.48
C CYS A 69 8.84 2.31 -4.11
N PHE A 70 8.91 1.36 -5.03
CA PHE A 70 9.52 0.06 -4.80
C PHE A 70 11.01 0.14 -4.48
N ASN A 71 11.75 1.00 -5.16
CA ASN A 71 13.20 1.14 -5.00
C ASN A 71 13.63 1.55 -3.57
N SER A 72 12.72 2.11 -2.78
CA SER A 72 12.96 2.45 -1.37
C SER A 72 12.59 1.34 -0.38
N LEU A 73 12.11 0.19 -0.86
CA LEU A 73 11.54 -0.87 -0.05
C LEU A 73 12.36 -2.16 -0.12
N ASN A 74 12.50 -2.84 1.02
CA ASN A 74 13.14 -4.15 1.09
C ASN A 74 12.10 -5.29 0.91
N PHE A 75 11.46 -5.33 -0.26
CA PHE A 75 10.47 -6.33 -0.63
C PHE A 75 10.84 -7.02 -1.95
N THR A 76 10.24 -8.16 -2.21
CA THR A 76 10.42 -8.91 -3.45
C THR A 76 9.26 -8.63 -4.41
N LYS A 77 9.58 -8.05 -5.59
CA LYS A 77 8.61 -7.81 -6.66
C LYS A 77 7.86 -9.09 -7.03
N ASN A 78 6.55 -8.97 -7.23
CA ASN A 78 5.63 -10.05 -7.63
C ASN A 78 5.53 -11.23 -6.64
N LYS A 79 6.14 -11.10 -5.46
CA LYS A 79 6.05 -12.06 -4.37
C LYS A 79 5.42 -11.43 -3.13
N ASP A 80 5.95 -10.31 -2.69
CA ASP A 80 5.49 -9.61 -1.49
C ASP A 80 4.54 -8.46 -1.84
N LEU A 81 4.73 -7.84 -3.01
CA LEU A 81 3.90 -6.77 -3.55
C LEU A 81 4.03 -6.73 -5.08
N LEU A 82 3.14 -5.99 -5.72
CA LEU A 82 3.17 -5.76 -7.17
C LEU A 82 3.78 -4.40 -7.49
N VAL A 83 4.56 -4.34 -8.57
CA VAL A 83 5.24 -3.12 -9.02
C VAL A 83 4.81 -2.81 -10.45
N TYR A 84 4.46 -1.57 -10.74
CA TYR A 84 4.13 -1.12 -12.09
C TYR A 84 5.01 0.03 -12.57
N LYS A 85 5.20 0.11 -13.87
CA LYS A 85 5.97 1.15 -14.58
C LYS A 85 5.10 1.99 -15.50
N SER A 86 3.95 1.46 -15.94
CA SER A 86 3.00 2.12 -16.82
C SER A 86 1.56 1.94 -16.35
N ASP A 87 0.67 2.81 -16.82
CA ASP A 87 -0.76 2.73 -16.50
C ASP A 87 -1.38 1.41 -16.98
N ASP A 88 -0.96 0.90 -18.14
CA ASP A 88 -1.43 -0.40 -18.64
C ASP A 88 -1.01 -1.56 -17.73
N GLU A 89 0.22 -1.54 -17.23
CA GLU A 89 0.69 -2.54 -16.27
C GLU A 89 -0.08 -2.45 -14.95
N PHE A 90 -0.32 -1.22 -14.48
CA PHE A 90 -1.13 -0.97 -13.29
C PHE A 90 -2.54 -1.54 -13.41
N ILE A 91 -3.23 -1.26 -14.52
CA ILE A 91 -4.58 -1.76 -14.78
C ILE A 91 -4.58 -3.29 -14.86
N ARG A 92 -3.64 -3.89 -15.60
CA ARG A 92 -3.51 -5.36 -15.68
C ARG A 92 -3.34 -6.01 -14.31
N GLN A 93 -2.53 -5.42 -13.43
CA GLN A 93 -2.32 -5.95 -12.07
C GLN A 93 -3.58 -5.85 -11.20
N ILE A 94 -4.35 -4.77 -11.30
CA ILE A 94 -5.64 -4.65 -10.59
C ILE A 94 -6.61 -5.72 -11.07
N ILE A 95 -6.73 -5.90 -12.40
CA ILE A 95 -7.60 -6.92 -12.98
C ILE A 95 -7.18 -8.31 -12.49
N LYS A 96 -5.88 -8.61 -12.52
CA LYS A 96 -5.34 -9.88 -12.04
C LYS A 96 -5.69 -10.16 -10.58
N LEU A 97 -5.50 -9.19 -9.68
CA LEU A 97 -5.89 -9.33 -8.27
C LEU A 97 -7.40 -9.51 -8.10
N LYS A 98 -8.21 -8.91 -8.96
CA LYS A 98 -9.68 -9.05 -8.91
C LYS A 98 -10.14 -10.43 -9.37
N THR A 99 -9.53 -10.98 -10.42
CA THR A 99 -9.98 -12.23 -11.09
C THR A 99 -9.30 -13.47 -10.52
N GLU A 100 -8.02 -13.40 -10.17
CA GLU A 100 -7.24 -14.54 -9.70
C GLU A 100 -7.16 -14.57 -8.16
N LYS A 101 -8.19 -15.11 -7.51
CA LYS A 101 -8.30 -15.10 -6.03
C LYS A 101 -7.15 -15.81 -5.31
N ILE A 102 -6.66 -16.93 -5.87
CA ILE A 102 -5.52 -17.68 -5.31
C ILE A 102 -4.25 -16.82 -5.36
N PHE A 103 -4.01 -16.15 -6.47
CA PHE A 103 -2.87 -15.24 -6.62
C PHE A 103 -2.97 -14.07 -5.65
N ALA A 104 -4.13 -13.41 -5.58
CA ALA A 104 -4.35 -12.30 -4.66
C ALA A 104 -4.10 -12.71 -3.20
N LYS A 105 -4.62 -13.88 -2.79
CA LYS A 105 -4.38 -14.43 -1.45
C LYS A 105 -2.90 -14.71 -1.20
N LYS A 106 -2.18 -15.27 -2.16
CA LYS A 106 -0.73 -15.52 -2.03
C LYS A 106 0.06 -14.23 -1.79
N ILE A 107 -0.21 -13.17 -2.56
CA ILE A 107 0.41 -11.86 -2.36
C ILE A 107 0.06 -11.30 -0.97
N SER A 108 -1.21 -11.35 -0.58
CA SER A 108 -1.69 -10.92 0.73
C SER A 108 -0.96 -11.64 1.88
N ASP A 109 -0.90 -12.97 1.85
CA ASP A 109 -0.26 -13.78 2.90
C ASP A 109 1.25 -13.51 3.00
N ASN A 110 1.93 -13.35 1.85
CA ASN A 110 3.35 -13.05 1.82
C ASN A 110 3.67 -11.67 2.40
N CYS A 111 2.95 -10.63 1.97
CA CYS A 111 3.17 -9.28 2.47
C CYS A 111 2.88 -9.18 3.98
N TYR A 112 1.80 -9.77 4.45
CA TYR A 112 1.44 -9.81 5.86
C TYR A 112 2.51 -10.48 6.73
N LYS A 113 2.96 -11.68 6.33
CA LYS A 113 4.01 -12.43 7.04
C LYS A 113 5.32 -11.64 7.10
N LYS A 114 5.71 -11.03 5.98
CA LYS A 114 6.97 -10.28 5.90
C LYS A 114 6.96 -9.03 6.75
N VAL A 115 5.88 -8.25 6.74
CA VAL A 115 5.77 -7.05 7.57
C VAL A 115 5.81 -7.40 9.05
N ARG A 116 5.05 -8.38 9.48
CA ARG A 116 5.06 -8.83 10.88
C ARG A 116 6.40 -9.39 11.32
N LYS A 117 7.17 -10.01 10.42
CA LYS A 117 8.48 -10.58 10.75
C LYS A 117 9.60 -9.55 10.76
N GLN A 118 9.57 -8.56 9.87
CA GLN A 118 10.72 -7.68 9.62
C GLN A 118 10.53 -6.24 10.10
N TYR A 119 9.29 -5.74 10.13
CA TYR A 119 8.97 -4.35 10.43
C TYR A 119 8.24 -4.22 11.78
N THR A 120 8.89 -4.71 12.84
CA THR A 120 8.43 -4.50 14.22
C THR A 120 9.29 -3.42 14.91
N TRP A 121 8.70 -2.70 15.84
CA TRP A 121 9.43 -1.72 16.66
C TRP A 121 10.64 -2.33 17.37
N GLU A 122 10.50 -3.55 17.88
CA GLU A 122 11.59 -4.30 18.52
C GLU A 122 12.81 -4.48 17.59
N LYS A 123 12.57 -4.78 16.32
CA LYS A 123 13.65 -4.96 15.34
C LYS A 123 14.25 -3.63 14.89
N SER A 124 13.41 -2.61 14.76
CA SER A 124 13.87 -1.27 14.42
C SER A 124 14.75 -0.69 15.55
N LEU A 125 14.37 -0.92 16.81
CA LEU A 125 15.11 -0.45 17.98
C LEU A 125 16.36 -1.25 18.28
N LYS A 126 16.44 -2.54 17.92
CA LYS A 126 17.66 -3.36 18.12
C LYS A 126 18.92 -2.75 17.51
N LYS A 127 18.80 -1.96 16.45
CA LYS A 127 19.94 -1.26 15.85
C LYS A 127 20.49 -0.14 16.74
N TYR A 128 19.69 0.33 17.70
CA TYR A 128 20.09 1.41 18.63
C TYR A 128 20.51 0.89 20.00
N ASN A 129 20.24 -0.39 20.34
CA ASN A 129 20.65 -0.97 21.62
C ASN A 129 22.19 -1.06 21.79
N ASN A 130 22.95 -0.91 20.70
CA ASN A 130 24.42 -0.86 20.76
C ASN A 130 24.95 0.57 20.88
N LEU A 131 24.08 1.58 21.04
CA LEU A 131 24.44 3.00 21.18
C LEU A 131 24.19 3.51 22.60
N ILE A 132 23.68 2.67 23.48
CA ILE A 132 23.50 2.88 24.92
C ILE A 132 24.33 1.82 25.65
#